data_7add46bc4eab6e23712c87987bafa0eb
#
_entry.id   7add46bc4eab6e23712c87987bafa0eb
#
_cell.length_a   1.000
_cell.length_b   1.000
_cell.length_c   1.000
_cell.angle_alpha   90.00
_cell.angle_beta   90.00
_cell.angle_gamma   90.00
#
_symmetry.space_group_name_H-M   'P 1'
#
loop_
_entity.id
_entity.type
_entity.pdbx_description
1 polymer ?
#
loop_
_entity_poly.entity_id
_entity_poly.type
_entity_poly.pdbx_seq_one_letter_code
_entity_poly.pdbx_strand_id
1 'polypeptide(L)'
;MRYTILLSVLVGILGPQITVAAEGEIPKFDIAAACRSSGSVQTPAKCAQDEQAAHDLLVKQWPQYKQSDVSRCVQITTSRAAAANYSELLSCLQGATMQRTDPFGPTPKLVK
;
A
#
# COMPACT_ATOMS: atom_id res chain seq x y z
N MET A 1 8.87 -15.96 65.15
CA MET A 1 8.33 -14.98 64.21
C MET A 1 9.04 -15.15 62.86
N ARG A 2 8.37 -15.71 61.92
CA ARG A 2 8.95 -15.95 60.58
C ARG A 2 8.35 -14.88 59.64
N TYR A 3 9.17 -13.96 59.22
CA TYR A 3 8.80 -12.98 58.22
C TYR A 3 8.97 -13.63 56.83
N THR A 4 7.87 -13.89 56.18
CA THR A 4 7.86 -14.33 54.78
C THR A 4 7.93 -13.09 53.91
N ILE A 5 9.08 -12.84 53.31
CA ILE A 5 9.26 -11.77 52.32
C ILE A 5 8.68 -12.27 51.04
N LEU A 6 7.53 -11.71 50.66
CA LEU A 6 6.94 -11.89 49.34
C LEU A 6 7.70 -10.99 48.35
N LEU A 7 8.58 -11.61 47.58
CA LEU A 7 9.17 -10.96 46.41
C LEU A 7 8.10 -10.84 45.32
N SER A 8 7.55 -9.65 45.19
CA SER A 8 6.72 -9.33 44.04
C SER A 8 7.61 -9.17 42.83
N VAL A 9 7.62 -10.17 41.98
CA VAL A 9 8.24 -10.09 40.66
C VAL A 9 7.35 -9.20 39.77
N LEU A 10 7.78 -7.98 39.57
CA LEU A 10 7.22 -7.10 38.53
C LEU A 10 7.67 -7.66 37.17
N VAL A 11 6.81 -8.46 36.56
CA VAL A 11 6.97 -8.83 35.16
C VAL A 11 6.64 -7.58 34.35
N GLY A 12 7.66 -6.88 33.90
CA GLY A 12 7.51 -5.80 32.94
C GLY A 12 6.95 -6.40 31.65
N ILE A 13 5.69 -6.11 31.39
CA ILE A 13 5.08 -6.43 30.11
C ILE A 13 5.67 -5.44 29.10
N LEU A 14 6.71 -5.87 28.40
CA LEU A 14 7.12 -5.23 27.17
C LEU A 14 5.98 -5.47 26.15
N GLY A 15 5.09 -4.50 26.04
CA GLY A 15 4.06 -4.53 25.02
C GLY A 15 4.70 -4.62 23.63
N PRO A 16 4.05 -5.32 22.66
CA PRO A 16 4.56 -5.38 21.30
C PRO A 16 4.71 -3.96 20.76
N GLN A 17 5.92 -3.62 20.36
CA GLN A 17 6.19 -2.38 19.66
C GLN A 17 5.50 -2.47 18.30
N ILE A 18 4.36 -1.82 18.17
CA ILE A 18 3.67 -1.74 16.90
C ILE A 18 4.43 -0.72 16.05
N THR A 19 5.33 -1.21 15.25
CA THR A 19 5.85 -0.40 14.14
C THR A 19 4.71 -0.23 13.15
N VAL A 20 4.27 1.02 12.95
CA VAL A 20 3.25 1.35 11.97
C VAL A 20 3.87 1.28 10.58
N ALA A 21 4.21 0.07 10.13
CA ALA A 21 4.33 -0.23 8.71
C ALA A 21 2.91 -0.32 8.14
N ALA A 22 2.73 -0.15 6.82
CA ALA A 22 1.42 -0.26 6.20
C ALA A 22 0.72 -1.53 6.69
N GLU A 23 -0.10 -1.39 7.72
CA GLU A 23 -0.89 -2.49 8.26
C GLU A 23 -2.09 -2.68 7.37
N GLY A 24 -2.16 -3.79 6.75
CA GLY A 24 -3.26 -4.16 5.90
C GLY A 24 -2.78 -5.05 4.77
N GLU A 25 -3.63 -5.96 4.43
CA GLU A 25 -3.42 -6.77 3.23
C GLU A 25 -3.55 -5.90 2.00
N ILE A 26 -2.77 -6.22 0.97
CA ILE A 26 -2.96 -5.66 -0.35
C ILE A 26 -4.38 -5.99 -0.80
N PRO A 27 -5.15 -4.99 -1.29
CA PRO A 27 -6.51 -5.26 -1.77
C PRO A 27 -6.48 -6.32 -2.87
N LYS A 28 -7.49 -7.18 -2.87
CA LYS A 28 -7.65 -8.19 -3.92
C LYS A 28 -8.50 -7.61 -5.03
N PHE A 29 -7.88 -7.33 -6.17
CA PHE A 29 -8.57 -6.88 -7.36
C PHE A 29 -8.78 -8.06 -8.33
N ASP A 30 -9.90 -8.02 -9.04
CA ASP A 30 -10.17 -8.98 -10.10
C ASP A 30 -9.42 -8.57 -11.39
N ILE A 31 -8.31 -9.24 -11.65
CA ILE A 31 -7.47 -8.96 -12.83
C ILE A 31 -8.25 -9.15 -14.12
N ALA A 32 -9.06 -10.20 -14.22
CA ALA A 32 -9.85 -10.46 -15.41
C ALA A 32 -10.86 -9.33 -15.68
N ALA A 33 -11.54 -8.85 -14.63
CA ALA A 33 -12.46 -7.72 -14.73
C ALA A 33 -11.72 -6.42 -15.11
N ALA A 34 -10.58 -6.17 -14.50
CA ALA A 34 -9.74 -5.01 -14.82
C ALA A 34 -9.31 -5.01 -16.28
N CYS A 35 -8.91 -6.15 -16.81
CA CYS A 35 -8.48 -6.28 -18.20
C CYS A 35 -9.62 -6.21 -19.21
N ARG A 36 -10.84 -6.58 -18.82
CA ARG A 36 -12.02 -6.39 -19.67
C ARG A 36 -12.48 -4.95 -19.77
N SER A 37 -12.37 -4.19 -18.70
CA SER A 37 -12.91 -2.84 -18.63
C SER A 37 -11.92 -1.75 -19.02
N SER A 38 -10.65 -2.07 -19.21
CA SER A 38 -9.61 -1.06 -19.46
C SER A 38 -9.68 -0.42 -20.86
N GLY A 39 -10.45 -0.95 -21.78
CA GLY A 39 -10.49 -0.46 -23.16
C GLY A 39 -9.13 -0.49 -23.86
N SER A 40 -8.21 -1.24 -23.30
CA SER A 40 -6.82 -1.34 -23.72
C SER A 40 -6.70 -2.08 -25.05
N VAL A 41 -5.81 -1.60 -25.91
CA VAL A 41 -5.41 -2.32 -27.14
C VAL A 41 -4.60 -3.57 -26.87
N GLN A 42 -4.26 -3.83 -25.60
CA GLN A 42 -3.55 -5.02 -25.19
C GLN A 42 -4.44 -6.26 -25.25
N THR A 43 -3.83 -7.40 -25.52
CA THR A 43 -4.52 -8.68 -25.37
C THR A 43 -4.86 -8.93 -23.91
N PRO A 44 -5.93 -9.67 -23.60
CA PRO A 44 -6.25 -10.02 -22.21
C PRO A 44 -5.10 -10.74 -21.49
N ALA A 45 -4.35 -11.58 -22.19
CA ALA A 45 -3.19 -12.28 -21.62
C ALA A 45 -2.07 -11.30 -21.23
N LYS A 46 -1.77 -10.31 -22.08
CA LYS A 46 -0.76 -9.30 -21.78
C LYS A 46 -1.18 -8.41 -20.61
N CYS A 47 -2.43 -8.00 -20.62
CA CYS A 47 -2.99 -7.23 -19.51
C CYS A 47 -2.89 -7.98 -18.18
N ALA A 48 -3.24 -9.27 -18.17
CA ALA A 48 -3.16 -10.10 -16.96
C ALA A 48 -1.71 -10.24 -16.47
N GLN A 49 -0.75 -10.39 -17.37
CA GLN A 49 0.68 -10.42 -17.02
C GLN A 49 1.13 -9.11 -16.39
N ASP A 50 0.74 -7.98 -16.96
CA ASP A 50 1.12 -6.66 -16.46
C ASP A 50 0.50 -6.38 -15.08
N GLU A 51 -0.76 -6.76 -14.89
CA GLU A 51 -1.43 -6.65 -13.60
C GLU A 51 -0.79 -7.56 -12.53
N GLN A 52 -0.42 -8.77 -12.90
CA GLN A 52 0.27 -9.68 -11.99
C GLN A 52 1.66 -9.13 -11.61
N ALA A 53 2.38 -8.56 -12.55
CA ALA A 53 3.67 -7.93 -12.30
C ALA A 53 3.52 -6.71 -11.36
N ALA A 54 2.49 -5.90 -11.54
CA ALA A 54 2.18 -4.78 -10.65
C ALA A 54 1.85 -5.26 -9.25
N HIS A 55 1.06 -6.32 -9.12
CA HIS A 55 0.75 -6.94 -7.83
C HIS A 55 2.03 -7.42 -7.12
N ASP A 56 2.91 -8.09 -7.84
CA ASP A 56 4.15 -8.62 -7.26
C ASP A 56 5.07 -7.50 -6.77
N LEU A 57 5.15 -6.38 -7.48
CA LEU A 57 5.86 -5.20 -7.03
C LEU A 57 5.22 -4.58 -5.78
N LEU A 58 3.91 -4.52 -5.73
CA LEU A 58 3.19 -4.06 -4.55
C LEU A 58 3.52 -4.92 -3.32
N VAL A 59 3.56 -6.24 -3.49
CA VAL A 59 3.93 -7.17 -2.39
C VAL A 59 5.32 -6.83 -1.86
N LYS A 60 6.29 -6.60 -2.74
CA LYS A 60 7.66 -6.27 -2.35
C LYS A 60 7.77 -4.91 -1.65
N GLN A 61 7.04 -3.93 -2.13
CA GLN A 61 7.17 -2.53 -1.71
C GLN A 61 6.18 -2.13 -0.61
N TRP A 62 5.19 -2.96 -0.32
CA TRP A 62 4.10 -2.63 0.60
C TRP A 62 4.56 -2.11 1.96
N PRO A 63 5.55 -2.73 2.62
CA PRO A 63 6.02 -2.24 3.91
C PRO A 63 6.67 -0.85 3.87
N GLN A 64 7.07 -0.39 2.70
CA GLN A 64 7.74 0.90 2.52
C GLN A 64 6.76 2.07 2.39
N TYR A 65 5.49 1.80 2.07
CA TYR A 65 4.49 2.83 1.87
C TYR A 65 3.91 3.30 3.20
N LYS A 66 3.63 4.59 3.29
CA LYS A 66 2.89 5.14 4.44
C LYS A 66 1.44 4.72 4.39
N GLN A 67 0.87 4.40 5.54
CA GLN A 67 -0.53 4.00 5.64
C GLN A 67 -1.48 5.07 5.09
N SER A 68 -1.18 6.35 5.29
CA SER A 68 -1.99 7.44 4.75
C SER A 68 -2.01 7.47 3.22
N ASP A 69 -0.87 7.17 2.58
CA ASP A 69 -0.78 7.09 1.13
C ASP A 69 -1.49 5.84 0.61
N VAL A 70 -1.33 4.72 1.29
CA VAL A 70 -2.04 3.47 0.96
C VAL A 70 -3.54 3.70 0.98
N SER A 71 -4.07 4.25 2.06
CA SER A 71 -5.50 4.51 2.20
C SER A 71 -6.03 5.43 1.10
N ARG A 72 -5.29 6.50 0.82
CA ARG A 72 -5.68 7.45 -0.24
C ARG A 72 -5.63 6.82 -1.62
N CYS A 73 -4.56 6.11 -1.95
CA CYS A 73 -4.40 5.47 -3.26
C CYS A 73 -5.41 4.35 -3.48
N VAL A 74 -5.70 3.55 -2.46
CA VAL A 74 -6.76 2.53 -2.54
C VAL A 74 -8.11 3.19 -2.80
N GLN A 75 -8.43 4.25 -2.07
CA GLN A 75 -9.69 4.98 -2.26
C GLN A 75 -9.81 5.55 -3.67
N ILE A 76 -8.76 6.19 -4.19
CA ILE A 76 -8.74 6.73 -5.54
C ILE A 76 -8.93 5.63 -6.58
N THR A 77 -8.17 4.55 -6.46
CA THR A 77 -8.21 3.44 -7.40
C THR A 77 -9.57 2.76 -7.44
N THR A 78 -10.20 2.56 -6.27
CA THR A 78 -11.50 1.89 -6.18
C THR A 78 -12.66 2.78 -6.60
N SER A 79 -12.53 4.11 -6.54
CA SER A 79 -13.60 5.04 -6.89
C SER A 79 -13.59 5.47 -8.36
N ARG A 80 -12.45 5.38 -9.05
CA ARG A 80 -12.30 5.86 -10.42
C ARG A 80 -12.68 4.86 -11.48
N ALA A 81 -12.40 3.60 -11.26
CA ALA A 81 -12.50 2.57 -12.27
C ALA A 81 -13.78 1.77 -12.13
N ALA A 82 -14.36 1.36 -13.25
CA ALA A 82 -15.40 0.32 -13.27
C ALA A 82 -14.86 -0.99 -12.65
N ALA A 83 -13.55 -1.23 -12.77
CA ALA A 83 -12.83 -2.27 -12.06
C ALA A 83 -11.48 -1.71 -11.60
N ALA A 84 -11.22 -1.77 -10.30
CA ALA A 84 -9.95 -1.39 -9.73
C ALA A 84 -8.82 -2.31 -10.24
N ASN A 85 -7.62 -1.76 -10.39
CA ASN A 85 -6.49 -2.50 -10.92
C ASN A 85 -5.19 -2.19 -10.17
N TYR A 86 -4.26 -3.14 -10.22
CA TYR A 86 -2.98 -3.03 -9.50
C TYR A 86 -2.04 -2.00 -10.11
N SER A 87 -2.06 -1.83 -11.43
CA SER A 87 -1.21 -0.86 -12.12
C SER A 87 -1.50 0.56 -11.68
N GLU A 88 -2.77 0.94 -11.53
CA GLU A 88 -3.14 2.27 -11.01
C GLU A 88 -2.75 2.44 -9.55
N LEU A 89 -2.99 1.44 -8.73
CA LEU A 89 -2.60 1.49 -7.33
C LEU A 89 -1.09 1.66 -7.18
N LEU A 90 -0.31 0.89 -7.91
CA LEU A 90 1.14 0.98 -7.91
C LEU A 90 1.61 2.37 -8.37
N SER A 91 1.05 2.88 -9.45
CA SER A 91 1.39 4.23 -9.98
C SER A 91 1.08 5.33 -8.96
N CYS A 92 -0.06 5.24 -8.29
CA CYS A 92 -0.43 6.20 -7.25
C CYS A 92 0.57 6.19 -6.09
N LEU A 93 0.94 5.01 -5.60
CA LEU A 93 1.87 4.85 -4.49
C LEU A 93 3.29 5.27 -4.84
N GLN A 94 3.75 4.94 -6.04
CA GLN A 94 5.05 5.39 -6.53
C GLN A 94 5.09 6.91 -6.68
N GLY A 95 4.05 7.52 -7.21
CA GLY A 95 3.93 8.96 -7.31
C GLY A 95 3.95 9.66 -5.96
N ALA A 96 3.25 9.13 -4.97
CA ALA A 96 3.26 9.66 -3.61
C ALA A 96 4.65 9.58 -2.97
N THR A 97 5.37 8.49 -3.19
CA THR A 97 6.75 8.31 -2.69
C THR A 97 7.71 9.27 -3.35
N MET A 98 7.61 9.47 -4.65
CA MET A 98 8.47 10.42 -5.39
C MET A 98 8.26 11.85 -4.92
N GLN A 99 7.03 12.26 -4.66
CA GLN A 99 6.74 13.60 -4.14
C GLN A 99 7.36 13.87 -2.79
N ARG A 100 7.49 12.84 -1.95
CA ARG A 100 8.10 12.99 -0.63
C ARG A 100 9.62 13.03 -0.66
N THR A 101 10.23 12.40 -1.65
CA THR A 101 11.69 12.39 -1.80
C THR A 101 12.21 13.60 -2.55
N ASP A 102 11.35 14.41 -3.14
CA ASP A 102 11.72 15.66 -3.80
C ASP A 102 12.01 16.74 -2.73
N PRO A 103 13.28 17.16 -2.55
CA PRO A 103 13.63 18.16 -1.55
C PRO A 103 13.06 19.55 -1.84
N PHE A 104 12.60 19.79 -3.05
CA PHE A 104 12.01 21.07 -3.46
C PHE A 104 10.48 21.07 -3.47
N GLY A 105 9.88 19.95 -3.06
CA GLY A 105 8.44 19.79 -3.11
C GLY A 105 7.91 19.68 -4.54
N PRO A 106 6.59 19.42 -4.69
CA PRO A 106 6.01 19.37 -6.01
C PRO A 106 6.18 20.71 -6.72
N THR A 107 6.95 20.71 -7.79
CA THR A 107 6.97 21.88 -8.67
C THR A 107 5.56 22.15 -9.17
N PRO A 108 5.00 23.34 -8.91
CA PRO A 108 3.71 23.66 -9.48
C PRO A 108 3.85 23.55 -10.99
N LYS A 109 3.05 22.67 -11.59
CA LYS A 109 2.96 22.65 -13.04
C LYS A 109 2.50 24.02 -13.48
N LEU A 110 3.36 24.75 -14.12
CA LEU A 110 2.98 25.94 -14.84
C LEU A 110 2.01 25.51 -15.94
N VAL A 111 0.73 25.57 -15.62
CA VAL A 111 -0.31 25.46 -16.62
C VAL A 111 -0.34 26.79 -17.34
N LYS A 112 0.22 26.80 -18.52
CA LYS A 112 -0.09 27.89 -19.44
C LYS A 112 -1.44 27.69 -20.05
#